data_19e4673e6b58f77e2dd40494a351601b
#
_entry.id   19e4673e6b58f77e2dd40494a351601b
#
_cell.length_a   1.000
_cell.length_b   1.000
_cell.length_c   1.000
_cell.angle_alpha   90.00
_cell.angle_beta   90.00
_cell.angle_gamma   90.00
#
_symmetry.space_group_name_H-M   'P 1'
#
loop_
_entity.id
_entity.type
_entity.pdbx_description
1 polymer ?
#
loop_
_entity_poly.entity_id
_entity_poly.type
_entity_poly.pdbx_seq_one_letter_code
_entity_poly.pdbx_strand_id
1 'polypeptide(L)'
;IFADHGEGMPRGKTNGINFGYRVPFTIWFPEKYKHLSPWGIGTSTDELVSFEDLAPTLISLAGGEMPQYLKGRVLIGEQRSPEVDKLFLSSDRADNGIDMVRTVTDGRFVYSRNYMSFMPEARFIRYMEIGEIKQVMRRDFEKNVLDPLQRSLFEPRQAEVLYDIENDIWETKNLISLPEFSELAAKMRDALDAHILKRRDVLFLPEYEL
;
A
#
# COMPACT_ATOMS: atom_id res chain seq x y z
N ILE A 1 -11.30 7.67 -13.08
CA ILE A 1 -10.53 8.70 -12.34
C ILE A 1 -9.88 8.01 -11.15
N PHE A 2 -8.60 8.25 -10.97
CA PHE A 2 -7.84 7.69 -9.84
C PHE A 2 -6.68 8.61 -9.47
N ALA A 3 -6.14 8.43 -8.26
CA ALA A 3 -4.83 8.96 -7.89
C ALA A 3 -3.76 7.86 -8.03
N ASP A 4 -2.52 8.23 -8.28
CA ASP A 4 -1.38 7.32 -8.44
C ASP A 4 -0.77 6.87 -7.10
N HIS A 5 -0.98 7.66 -6.04
CA HIS A 5 -0.55 7.41 -4.67
C HIS A 5 -1.44 8.16 -3.67
N GLY A 6 -1.31 7.85 -2.38
CA GLY A 6 -2.01 8.54 -1.31
C GLY A 6 -1.54 9.98 -1.10
N GLU A 7 -2.06 10.61 -0.04
CA GLU A 7 -1.82 12.02 0.28
C GLU A 7 -0.32 12.37 0.36
N GLY A 8 0.07 13.52 -0.21
CA GLY A 8 1.43 14.06 -0.18
C GLY A 8 1.86 14.62 1.18
N MET A 9 1.21 14.19 2.25
CA MET A 9 1.50 14.61 3.62
C MET A 9 2.62 13.75 4.23
N PRO A 10 3.30 14.27 5.26
CA PRO A 10 4.19 13.45 6.08
C PRO A 10 3.49 12.15 6.50
N ARG A 11 4.17 11.02 6.40
CA ARG A 11 3.65 9.68 6.64
C ARG A 11 2.79 9.06 5.52
N GLY A 12 2.11 9.81 4.66
CA GLY A 12 1.31 9.28 3.55
C GLY A 12 2.18 8.78 2.40
N LYS A 13 2.35 9.61 1.39
CA LYS A 13 3.19 9.33 0.22
C LYS A 13 4.58 8.84 0.65
N THR A 14 5.11 7.84 -0.06
CA THR A 14 6.45 7.25 0.13
C THR A 14 6.60 6.27 1.30
N ASN A 15 5.59 6.05 2.09
CA ASN A 15 5.62 5.07 3.18
C ASN A 15 4.69 3.88 2.89
N GLY A 16 5.09 2.71 3.36
CA GLY A 16 4.37 1.47 3.18
C GLY A 16 3.23 1.28 4.18
N ILE A 17 2.32 2.24 4.26
CA ILE A 17 1.13 2.23 5.11
C ILE A 17 -0.14 2.37 4.28
N ASN A 18 -1.29 1.96 4.82
CA ASN A 18 -2.56 2.01 4.10
C ASN A 18 -2.89 3.42 3.59
N PHE A 19 -2.60 4.46 4.37
CA PHE A 19 -2.81 5.86 3.97
C PHE A 19 -1.97 6.27 2.73
N GLY A 20 -0.85 5.62 2.50
CA GLY A 20 -0.03 5.78 1.30
C GLY A 20 -0.49 4.93 0.12
N TYR A 21 -1.06 3.76 0.39
CA TYR A 21 -1.51 2.81 -0.64
C TYR A 21 -2.94 3.04 -1.11
N ARG A 22 -3.84 3.40 -0.20
CA ARG A 22 -5.26 3.56 -0.51
C ARG A 22 -5.50 4.88 -1.23
N VAL A 23 -6.03 4.76 -2.45
CA VAL A 23 -6.28 5.91 -3.33
C VAL A 23 -7.74 5.93 -3.82
N PRO A 24 -8.29 7.10 -4.13
CA PRO A 24 -9.57 7.17 -4.82
C PRO A 24 -9.49 6.47 -6.16
N PHE A 25 -10.48 5.64 -6.45
CA PHE A 25 -10.62 4.95 -7.73
C PHE A 25 -12.08 4.93 -8.16
N THR A 26 -12.40 5.63 -9.24
CA THR A 26 -13.77 5.77 -9.76
C THR A 26 -13.82 5.34 -11.21
N ILE A 27 -14.74 4.44 -11.53
CA ILE A 27 -15.02 4.01 -12.90
C ILE A 27 -16.38 4.52 -13.31
N TRP A 28 -16.41 5.27 -14.40
CA TRP A 28 -17.64 5.71 -15.03
C TRP A 28 -17.93 4.83 -16.24
N PHE A 29 -19.18 4.35 -16.34
CA PHE A 29 -19.64 3.54 -17.46
C PHE A 29 -20.63 4.34 -18.33
N PRO A 30 -20.37 4.54 -19.64
CA PRO A 30 -21.37 5.01 -20.57
C PRO A 30 -22.60 4.11 -20.58
N GLU A 31 -23.78 4.66 -20.92
CA GLU A 31 -25.06 3.91 -20.92
C GLU A 31 -24.93 2.54 -21.60
N LYS A 32 -24.33 2.52 -22.79
CA LYS A 32 -24.11 1.30 -23.60
C LYS A 32 -23.33 0.20 -22.86
N TYR A 33 -22.47 0.56 -21.91
CA TYR A 33 -21.52 -0.34 -21.24
C TYR A 33 -21.81 -0.55 -19.75
N LYS A 34 -22.95 -0.04 -19.23
CA LYS A 34 -23.32 -0.21 -17.82
C LYS A 34 -23.39 -1.68 -17.38
N HIS A 35 -23.78 -2.57 -18.28
CA HIS A 35 -23.85 -4.01 -18.02
C HIS A 35 -22.50 -4.66 -17.71
N LEU A 36 -21.37 -3.99 -18.00
CA LEU A 36 -20.03 -4.49 -17.71
C LEU A 36 -19.61 -4.26 -16.26
N SER A 37 -20.36 -3.43 -15.51
CA SER A 37 -20.08 -3.19 -14.10
C SER A 37 -20.56 -4.37 -13.25
N PRO A 38 -19.68 -5.04 -12.49
CA PRO A 38 -20.10 -6.12 -11.58
C PRO A 38 -20.77 -5.58 -10.31
N TRP A 39 -20.59 -4.30 -10.01
CA TRP A 39 -21.06 -3.65 -8.78
C TRP A 39 -22.34 -2.86 -8.95
N GLY A 40 -22.84 -2.72 -10.20
CA GLY A 40 -23.94 -1.83 -10.53
C GLY A 40 -23.49 -0.38 -10.82
N ILE A 41 -24.44 0.53 -10.88
CA ILE A 41 -24.20 1.94 -11.22
C ILE A 41 -24.58 2.82 -10.03
N GLY A 42 -23.74 3.83 -9.74
CA GLY A 42 -23.95 4.73 -8.61
C GLY A 42 -23.72 4.07 -7.25
N THR A 43 -22.90 3.01 -7.23
CA THR A 43 -22.53 2.25 -6.03
C THR A 43 -21.06 2.48 -5.69
N SER A 44 -20.68 2.14 -4.45
CA SER A 44 -19.30 1.94 -4.03
C SER A 44 -19.09 0.49 -3.63
N THR A 45 -17.84 0.02 -3.69
CA THR A 45 -17.46 -1.33 -3.29
C THR A 45 -16.19 -1.28 -2.43
N ASP A 46 -16.08 -2.21 -1.50
CA ASP A 46 -14.87 -2.46 -0.71
C ASP A 46 -14.06 -3.64 -1.25
N GLU A 47 -14.36 -4.10 -2.46
CA GLU A 47 -13.58 -5.15 -3.13
C GLU A 47 -12.10 -4.73 -3.21
N LEU A 48 -11.23 -5.66 -2.85
CA LEU A 48 -9.78 -5.45 -2.92
C LEU A 48 -9.31 -5.42 -4.36
N VAL A 49 -8.82 -4.26 -4.81
CA VAL A 49 -8.28 -4.04 -6.15
C VAL A 49 -6.92 -3.36 -6.09
N SER A 50 -6.06 -3.63 -7.05
CA SER A 50 -4.77 -2.98 -7.18
C SER A 50 -4.54 -2.44 -8.60
N PHE A 51 -3.54 -1.57 -8.78
CA PHE A 51 -3.21 -1.07 -10.12
C PHE A 51 -2.54 -2.13 -11.02
N GLU A 52 -2.09 -3.26 -10.47
CA GLU A 52 -1.73 -4.42 -11.30
C GLU A 52 -2.92 -4.91 -12.13
N ASP A 53 -4.15 -4.70 -11.65
CA ASP A 53 -5.40 -5.13 -12.30
C ASP A 53 -5.82 -4.19 -13.45
N LEU A 54 -5.28 -2.96 -13.51
CA LEU A 54 -5.73 -1.95 -14.47
C LEU A 54 -5.40 -2.33 -15.92
N ALA A 55 -4.13 -2.70 -16.20
CA ALA A 55 -3.71 -3.07 -17.55
C ALA A 55 -4.43 -4.33 -18.07
N PRO A 56 -4.52 -5.43 -17.30
CA PRO A 56 -5.33 -6.60 -17.66
C PRO A 56 -6.78 -6.25 -17.98
N THR A 57 -7.40 -5.42 -17.15
CA THR A 57 -8.78 -4.99 -17.36
C THR A 57 -8.97 -4.22 -18.68
N LEU A 58 -8.08 -3.28 -18.98
CA LEU A 58 -8.16 -2.50 -20.21
C LEU A 58 -7.90 -3.36 -21.46
N ILE A 59 -6.95 -4.28 -21.42
CA ILE A 59 -6.66 -5.21 -22.52
C ILE A 59 -7.88 -6.10 -22.78
N SER A 60 -8.48 -6.67 -21.73
CA SER A 60 -9.69 -7.51 -21.84
C SER A 60 -10.87 -6.74 -22.45
N LEU A 61 -11.12 -5.51 -21.98
CA LEU A 61 -12.19 -4.65 -22.52
C LEU A 61 -11.96 -4.28 -24.00
N ALA A 62 -10.71 -4.18 -24.43
CA ALA A 62 -10.35 -3.93 -25.82
C ALA A 62 -10.39 -5.19 -26.70
N GLY A 63 -10.70 -6.37 -26.15
CA GLY A 63 -10.68 -7.64 -26.87
C GLY A 63 -9.27 -8.14 -27.21
N GLY A 64 -8.25 -7.66 -26.50
CA GLY A 64 -6.86 -8.06 -26.68
C GLY A 64 -6.50 -9.36 -25.97
N GLU A 65 -5.41 -9.99 -26.40
CA GLU A 65 -4.84 -11.16 -25.73
C GLU A 65 -4.02 -10.75 -24.51
N MET A 66 -4.20 -11.44 -23.39
CA MET A 66 -3.51 -11.15 -22.14
C MET A 66 -2.05 -11.63 -22.19
N PRO A 67 -1.06 -10.72 -22.10
CA PRO A 67 0.33 -11.12 -21.99
C PRO A 67 0.62 -11.95 -20.74
N GLN A 68 1.39 -13.03 -20.86
CA GLN A 68 1.66 -13.96 -19.75
C GLN A 68 2.44 -13.32 -18.58
N TYR A 69 3.16 -12.26 -18.81
CA TYR A 69 3.91 -11.54 -17.76
C TYR A 69 3.01 -10.67 -16.88
N LEU A 70 1.84 -10.27 -17.34
CA LEU A 70 0.87 -9.56 -16.50
C LEU A 70 0.25 -10.52 -15.49
N LYS A 71 0.23 -10.13 -14.23
CA LYS A 71 -0.25 -10.97 -13.11
C LYS A 71 -1.49 -10.40 -12.40
N GLY A 72 -1.93 -9.22 -12.77
CA GLY A 72 -3.15 -8.62 -12.29
C GLY A 72 -4.40 -9.33 -12.83
N ARG A 73 -5.54 -9.01 -12.25
CA ARG A 73 -6.86 -9.57 -12.57
C ARG A 73 -7.61 -8.68 -13.56
N VAL A 74 -8.60 -9.24 -14.22
CA VAL A 74 -9.61 -8.48 -14.95
C VAL A 74 -10.74 -8.11 -13.98
N LEU A 75 -10.93 -6.82 -13.71
CA LEU A 75 -11.89 -6.33 -12.72
C LEU A 75 -13.31 -6.25 -13.23
N ILE A 76 -13.50 -5.91 -14.51
CA ILE A 76 -14.82 -5.65 -15.11
C ILE A 76 -14.96 -6.31 -16.49
N GLY A 77 -16.20 -6.49 -16.93
CA GLY A 77 -16.50 -7.08 -18.22
C GLY A 77 -16.76 -8.58 -18.15
N GLU A 78 -16.97 -9.18 -19.32
CA GLU A 78 -17.35 -10.60 -19.43
C GLU A 78 -16.29 -11.58 -18.92
N GLN A 79 -15.02 -11.19 -18.99
CA GLN A 79 -13.89 -12.01 -18.55
C GLN A 79 -13.42 -11.66 -17.13
N ARG A 80 -14.30 -11.08 -16.30
CA ARG A 80 -13.99 -10.70 -14.92
C ARG A 80 -13.39 -11.89 -14.15
N SER A 81 -12.27 -11.63 -13.51
CA SER A 81 -11.62 -12.58 -12.61
C SER A 81 -12.35 -12.68 -11.26
N PRO A 82 -12.21 -13.81 -10.53
CA PRO A 82 -12.69 -13.88 -9.15
C PRO A 82 -12.09 -12.83 -8.22
N GLU A 83 -12.83 -12.49 -7.18
CA GLU A 83 -12.33 -11.65 -6.10
C GLU A 83 -11.18 -12.32 -5.34
N VAL A 84 -10.36 -11.52 -4.69
CA VAL A 84 -9.28 -12.00 -3.83
C VAL A 84 -9.55 -11.62 -2.38
N ASP A 85 -9.06 -12.43 -1.48
CA ASP A 85 -9.15 -12.23 -0.03
C ASP A 85 -7.95 -11.44 0.54
N LYS A 86 -6.94 -11.19 -0.27
CA LYS A 86 -5.73 -10.43 0.11
C LYS A 86 -5.13 -9.67 -1.04
N LEU A 87 -4.55 -8.50 -0.74
CA LEU A 87 -3.63 -7.79 -1.61
C LEU A 87 -2.22 -7.78 -1.01
N PHE A 88 -1.25 -7.76 -1.91
CA PHE A 88 0.18 -7.64 -1.57
C PHE A 88 0.71 -6.35 -2.20
N LEU A 89 1.38 -5.56 -1.39
CA LEU A 89 1.79 -4.21 -1.72
C LEU A 89 3.28 -4.04 -1.37
N SER A 90 3.94 -3.10 -2.01
CA SER A 90 5.34 -2.77 -1.74
C SER A 90 5.57 -1.27 -1.69
N SER A 91 6.51 -0.87 -0.86
CA SER A 91 7.06 0.48 -0.86
C SER A 91 8.58 0.37 -0.80
N ASP A 92 9.23 0.88 -1.82
CA ASP A 92 10.68 0.83 -1.96
C ASP A 92 11.24 2.26 -1.98
N ARG A 93 12.36 2.47 -2.66
CA ARG A 93 12.96 3.78 -2.77
C ARG A 93 12.01 4.80 -3.44
N ALA A 94 11.88 5.95 -2.80
CA ALA A 94 11.18 7.10 -3.38
C ALA A 94 12.20 8.25 -3.60
N ASP A 95 12.51 8.56 -4.85
CA ASP A 95 13.55 9.51 -5.25
C ASP A 95 14.90 9.16 -4.58
N ASN A 96 15.46 10.03 -3.74
CA ASN A 96 16.69 9.76 -2.99
C ASN A 96 16.49 9.13 -1.61
N GLY A 97 15.24 8.89 -1.20
CA GLY A 97 14.91 8.28 0.08
C GLY A 97 14.75 6.77 -0.03
N ILE A 98 15.75 6.01 0.39
CA ILE A 98 15.72 4.54 0.39
C ILE A 98 14.68 4.02 1.38
N ASP A 99 14.02 2.93 1.02
CA ASP A 99 13.13 2.15 1.87
C ASP A 99 12.97 0.73 1.30
N MET A 100 12.44 -0.18 2.10
CA MET A 100 12.01 -1.49 1.66
C MET A 100 10.94 -2.01 2.62
N VAL A 101 9.69 -1.98 2.17
CA VAL A 101 8.53 -2.47 2.92
C VAL A 101 7.73 -3.44 2.04
N ARG A 102 7.26 -4.53 2.64
CA ARG A 102 6.30 -5.45 2.02
C ARG A 102 5.09 -5.57 2.91
N THR A 103 3.92 -5.49 2.30
CA THR A 103 2.65 -5.42 3.01
C THR A 103 1.67 -6.44 2.45
N VAL A 104 0.87 -7.03 3.32
CA VAL A 104 -0.32 -7.80 2.98
C VAL A 104 -1.52 -7.23 3.72
N THR A 105 -2.66 -7.16 3.04
CA THR A 105 -3.93 -6.73 3.64
C THR A 105 -5.08 -7.63 3.20
N ASP A 106 -6.05 -7.83 4.09
CA ASP A 106 -7.34 -8.46 3.81
C ASP A 106 -8.50 -7.44 3.70
N GLY A 107 -8.14 -6.14 3.66
CA GLY A 107 -9.10 -5.03 3.61
C GLY A 107 -9.37 -4.40 4.96
N ARG A 108 -9.21 -5.15 6.06
CA ARG A 108 -9.32 -4.66 7.43
C ARG A 108 -7.99 -4.65 8.16
N PHE A 109 -7.28 -5.76 8.15
CA PHE A 109 -5.96 -5.84 8.77
C PHE A 109 -4.86 -5.57 7.76
N VAL A 110 -3.87 -4.80 8.17
CA VAL A 110 -2.70 -4.45 7.37
C VAL A 110 -1.46 -4.92 8.13
N TYR A 111 -0.79 -5.93 7.60
CA TYR A 111 0.49 -6.40 8.12
C TYR A 111 1.61 -5.95 7.20
N SER A 112 2.64 -5.31 7.77
CA SER A 112 3.81 -4.86 7.02
C SER A 112 5.10 -5.33 7.68
N ARG A 113 6.06 -5.69 6.83
CA ARG A 113 7.45 -5.98 7.22
C ARG A 113 8.34 -4.87 6.68
N ASN A 114 9.03 -4.18 7.61
CA ASN A 114 9.97 -3.12 7.34
C ASN A 114 11.39 -3.69 7.31
N TYR A 115 11.92 -3.96 6.12
CA TYR A 115 13.28 -4.52 5.98
C TYR A 115 14.37 -3.50 6.27
N MET A 116 14.04 -2.21 6.22
CA MET A 116 14.90 -1.10 6.60
C MET A 116 14.34 -0.38 7.84
N SER A 117 14.07 -1.13 8.91
CA SER A 117 13.44 -0.59 10.13
C SER A 117 14.26 0.51 10.82
N PHE A 118 15.56 0.58 10.58
CA PHE A 118 16.42 1.69 11.06
C PHE A 118 16.10 3.03 10.38
N MET A 119 15.42 3.04 9.23
CA MET A 119 14.98 4.25 8.55
C MET A 119 13.66 4.74 9.15
N PRO A 120 13.57 6.02 9.57
CA PRO A 120 12.32 6.59 10.06
C PRO A 120 11.30 6.80 8.93
N GLU A 121 10.01 6.91 9.27
CA GLU A 121 8.97 7.28 8.31
C GLU A 121 9.25 8.68 7.72
N ALA A 122 9.69 9.62 8.56
CA ALA A 122 10.06 10.99 8.17
C ALA A 122 11.50 11.10 7.62
N ARG A 123 12.03 10.02 6.98
CA ARG A 123 13.36 10.03 6.34
C ARG A 123 13.52 11.21 5.38
N PHE A 124 14.75 11.55 5.08
CA PHE A 124 15.04 12.65 4.16
C PHE A 124 14.68 12.26 2.72
N ILE A 125 13.76 13.01 2.12
CA ILE A 125 13.44 12.93 0.68
C ILE A 125 13.39 14.37 0.19
N ARG A 126 14.29 14.72 -0.72
CA ARG A 126 14.56 16.11 -1.11
C ARG A 126 13.30 16.92 -1.44
N TYR A 127 12.42 16.39 -2.30
CA TYR A 127 11.23 17.14 -2.70
C TYR A 127 10.20 17.30 -1.56
N MET A 128 10.19 16.38 -0.58
CA MET A 128 9.31 16.50 0.59
C MET A 128 9.83 17.49 1.63
N GLU A 129 11.15 17.73 1.67
CA GLU A 129 11.75 18.68 2.62
C GLU A 129 11.43 20.13 2.29
N ILE A 130 10.98 20.44 1.07
CA ILE A 130 10.53 21.79 0.70
C ILE A 130 9.12 22.11 1.22
N GLY A 131 8.37 21.11 1.67
CA GLY A 131 7.03 21.29 2.23
C GLY A 131 7.08 21.92 3.62
N GLU A 132 6.31 22.98 3.86
CA GLU A 132 6.28 23.71 5.13
C GLU A 132 5.98 22.82 6.32
N ILE A 133 5.03 21.89 6.20
CA ILE A 133 4.68 20.94 7.27
C ILE A 133 5.92 20.14 7.70
N LYS A 134 6.68 19.61 6.74
CA LYS A 134 7.87 18.81 7.01
C LYS A 134 8.96 19.64 7.70
N GLN A 135 9.15 20.89 7.26
CA GLN A 135 10.11 21.83 7.86
C GLN A 135 9.74 22.17 9.30
N VAL A 136 8.45 22.44 9.55
CA VAL A 136 7.95 22.70 10.91
C VAL A 136 8.17 21.47 11.80
N MET A 137 7.80 20.29 11.34
CA MET A 137 7.97 19.05 12.10
C MET A 137 9.44 18.78 12.44
N ARG A 138 10.39 18.97 11.50
CA ARG A 138 11.83 18.82 11.79
C ARG A 138 12.32 19.79 12.84
N ARG A 139 11.98 21.07 12.68
CA ARG A 139 12.33 22.12 13.65
C ARG A 139 11.78 21.77 15.04
N ASP A 140 10.55 21.29 15.12
CA ASP A 140 9.89 20.98 16.38
C ASP A 140 10.43 19.66 16.98
N PHE A 141 10.87 18.72 16.16
CA PHE A 141 11.63 17.54 16.58
C PHE A 141 12.98 17.95 17.22
N GLU A 142 13.75 18.82 16.57
CA GLU A 142 15.02 19.34 17.07
C GLU A 142 14.85 20.09 18.41
N LYS A 143 13.73 20.81 18.57
CA LYS A 143 13.38 21.50 19.82
C LYS A 143 12.79 20.59 20.90
N ASN A 144 12.57 19.31 20.58
CA ASN A 144 11.97 18.33 21.48
C ASN A 144 10.57 18.72 22.00
N VAL A 145 9.74 19.33 21.13
CA VAL A 145 8.39 19.79 21.47
C VAL A 145 7.27 18.97 20.82
N LEU A 146 7.61 17.97 19.99
CA LEU A 146 6.65 17.05 19.41
C LEU A 146 6.06 16.12 20.49
N ASP A 147 4.78 15.78 20.34
CA ASP A 147 4.19 14.71 21.13
C ASP A 147 4.80 13.34 20.78
N PRO A 148 4.59 12.29 21.59
CA PRO A 148 5.20 10.98 21.35
C PRO A 148 4.87 10.35 19.98
N LEU A 149 3.65 10.55 19.47
CA LEU A 149 3.25 10.00 18.17
C LEU A 149 3.92 10.75 17.02
N GLN A 150 3.93 12.07 17.06
CA GLN A 150 4.64 12.89 16.08
C GLN A 150 6.15 12.62 16.09
N ARG A 151 6.72 12.45 17.28
CA ARG A 151 8.14 12.15 17.46
C ARG A 151 8.52 10.81 16.86
N SER A 152 7.69 9.78 17.00
CA SER A 152 7.97 8.44 16.48
C SER A 152 8.20 8.40 14.97
N LEU A 153 7.68 9.40 14.22
CA LEU A 153 7.92 9.51 12.78
C LEU A 153 9.39 9.77 12.41
N PHE A 154 10.17 10.28 13.35
CA PHE A 154 11.60 10.59 13.20
C PHE A 154 12.51 9.54 13.84
N GLU A 155 11.93 8.51 14.44
CA GLU A 155 12.65 7.42 15.11
C GLU A 155 12.66 6.14 14.26
N PRO A 156 13.56 5.19 14.52
CA PRO A 156 13.54 3.89 13.87
C PRO A 156 12.17 3.21 14.01
N ARG A 157 11.72 2.56 12.94
CA ARG A 157 10.44 1.85 12.89
C ARG A 157 10.55 0.46 13.51
N GLN A 158 9.41 -0.13 13.85
CA GLN A 158 9.36 -1.54 14.19
C GLN A 158 9.54 -2.39 12.92
N ALA A 159 10.23 -3.54 13.06
CA ALA A 159 10.48 -4.43 11.92
C ALA A 159 9.19 -5.05 11.37
N GLU A 160 8.22 -5.30 12.24
CA GLU A 160 6.90 -5.80 11.86
C GLU A 160 5.81 -4.96 12.52
N VAL A 161 4.75 -4.72 11.76
CA VAL A 161 3.58 -3.98 12.24
C VAL A 161 2.29 -4.68 11.79
N LEU A 162 1.27 -4.59 12.62
CA LEU A 162 -0.09 -5.05 12.31
C LEU A 162 -1.07 -3.99 12.78
N TYR A 163 -1.94 -3.54 11.87
CA TYR A 163 -2.96 -2.53 12.16
C TYR A 163 -4.34 -3.02 11.81
N ASP A 164 -5.36 -2.59 12.56
CA ASP A 164 -6.79 -2.75 12.26
C ASP A 164 -7.33 -1.41 11.74
N ILE A 165 -7.39 -1.24 10.42
CA ILE A 165 -7.73 0.04 9.79
C ILE A 165 -9.22 0.39 9.88
N GLU A 166 -10.09 -0.52 10.31
CA GLU A 166 -11.47 -0.18 10.64
C GLU A 166 -11.56 0.60 11.95
N ASN A 167 -10.71 0.25 12.93
CA ASN A 167 -10.70 0.87 14.26
C ASN A 167 -9.57 1.91 14.45
N ASP A 168 -8.57 1.91 13.58
CA ASP A 168 -7.42 2.80 13.60
C ASP A 168 -6.98 3.16 12.17
N ILE A 169 -7.77 3.99 11.52
CA ILE A 169 -7.53 4.42 10.13
C ILE A 169 -6.17 5.09 9.94
N TRP A 170 -5.59 5.63 11.03
CA TRP A 170 -4.29 6.31 10.99
C TRP A 170 -3.11 5.39 11.30
N GLU A 171 -3.36 4.09 11.57
CA GLU A 171 -2.31 3.10 11.84
C GLU A 171 -1.34 3.56 12.94
N THR A 172 -1.90 4.00 14.06
CA THR A 172 -1.15 4.52 15.21
C THR A 172 -0.93 3.50 16.32
N LYS A 173 -1.70 2.40 16.32
CA LYS A 173 -1.68 1.35 17.33
C LYS A 173 -1.20 0.04 16.72
N ASN A 174 0.09 -0.24 16.84
CA ASN A 174 0.62 -1.51 16.37
C ASN A 174 0.17 -2.67 17.27
N LEU A 175 -0.56 -3.63 16.70
CA LEU A 175 -1.13 -4.80 17.37
C LEU A 175 -0.18 -6.01 17.38
N ILE A 176 0.98 -5.94 16.73
CA ILE A 176 1.86 -7.09 16.45
C ILE A 176 2.32 -7.85 17.70
N SER A 177 2.45 -7.16 18.83
CA SER A 177 2.91 -7.75 20.09
C SER A 177 1.77 -8.17 21.04
N LEU A 178 0.51 -7.94 20.66
CA LEU A 178 -0.63 -8.31 21.48
C LEU A 178 -0.97 -9.79 21.31
N PRO A 179 -1.07 -10.58 22.40
CA PRO A 179 -1.30 -12.02 22.32
C PRO A 179 -2.53 -12.43 21.54
N GLU A 180 -3.62 -11.68 21.64
CA GLU A 180 -4.88 -11.91 20.93
C GLU A 180 -4.77 -11.82 19.41
N PHE A 181 -3.76 -11.14 18.88
CA PHE A 181 -3.50 -11.00 17.44
C PHE A 181 -2.38 -11.91 16.92
N SER A 182 -1.77 -12.73 17.78
CA SER A 182 -0.60 -13.55 17.42
C SER A 182 -0.87 -14.53 16.29
N GLU A 183 -2.03 -15.19 16.29
CA GLU A 183 -2.42 -16.12 15.21
C GLU A 183 -2.68 -15.40 13.89
N LEU A 184 -3.35 -14.25 13.94
CA LEU A 184 -3.58 -13.41 12.75
C LEU A 184 -2.26 -12.92 12.17
N ALA A 185 -1.36 -12.39 13.01
CA ALA A 185 -0.04 -11.94 12.60
C ALA A 185 0.76 -13.06 11.93
N ALA A 186 0.73 -14.28 12.48
CA ALA A 186 1.38 -15.45 11.88
C ALA A 186 0.80 -15.76 10.49
N LYS A 187 -0.52 -15.83 10.34
CA LYS A 187 -1.20 -16.08 9.06
C LYS A 187 -0.86 -15.03 7.99
N MET A 188 -0.82 -13.76 8.39
CA MET A 188 -0.48 -12.67 7.48
C MET A 188 1.01 -12.74 7.07
N ARG A 189 1.90 -13.04 8.01
CA ARG A 189 3.33 -13.23 7.76
C ARG A 189 3.57 -14.36 6.77
N ASP A 190 2.96 -15.53 6.99
CA ASP A 190 3.10 -16.70 6.14
C ASP A 190 2.59 -16.42 4.73
N ALA A 191 1.45 -15.71 4.61
CA ALA A 191 0.89 -15.31 3.32
C ALA A 191 1.83 -14.36 2.56
N LEU A 192 2.44 -13.39 3.26
CA LEU A 192 3.39 -12.46 2.69
C LEU A 192 4.66 -13.18 2.22
N ASP A 193 5.23 -14.05 3.04
CA ASP A 193 6.42 -14.83 2.71
C ASP A 193 6.20 -15.73 1.49
N ALA A 194 5.06 -16.43 1.46
CA ALA A 194 4.69 -17.25 0.31
C ALA A 194 4.54 -16.43 -0.98
N HIS A 195 3.98 -15.22 -0.88
CA HIS A 195 3.84 -14.31 -2.01
C HIS A 195 5.19 -13.84 -2.54
N ILE A 196 6.08 -13.36 -1.66
CA ILE A 196 7.43 -12.88 -2.01
C ILE A 196 8.21 -13.98 -2.76
N LEU A 197 8.20 -15.21 -2.24
CA LEU A 197 8.87 -16.35 -2.87
C LEU A 197 8.26 -16.71 -4.21
N LYS A 198 6.93 -16.72 -4.32
CA LYS A 198 6.21 -17.04 -5.56
C LYS A 198 6.44 -16.00 -6.65
N ARG A 199 6.48 -14.71 -6.29
CA ARG A 199 6.70 -13.59 -7.21
C ARG A 199 8.17 -13.44 -7.60
N ARG A 200 9.10 -14.02 -6.83
CA ARG A 200 10.55 -13.81 -7.00
C ARG A 200 10.86 -12.32 -6.95
N ASP A 201 10.52 -11.71 -5.82
CA ASP A 201 10.66 -10.26 -5.64
C ASP A 201 12.12 -9.83 -5.85
N VAL A 202 12.39 -9.30 -7.03
CA VAL A 202 13.74 -8.92 -7.44
C VAL A 202 14.24 -7.66 -6.75
N LEU A 203 13.38 -6.88 -6.12
CA LEU A 203 13.77 -5.68 -5.37
C LEU A 203 14.56 -5.98 -4.10
N PHE A 204 14.71 -7.26 -3.73
CA PHE A 204 15.70 -7.71 -2.75
C PHE A 204 17.12 -7.75 -3.31
N LEU A 205 17.28 -7.65 -4.62
CA LEU A 205 18.60 -7.56 -5.24
C LEU A 205 19.13 -6.12 -5.18
N PRO A 206 20.46 -5.93 -5.16
CA PRO A 206 21.04 -4.61 -5.33
C PRO A 206 20.59 -3.95 -6.63
N GLU A 207 20.34 -2.64 -6.62
CA GLU A 207 19.82 -1.90 -7.80
C GLU A 207 20.68 -2.07 -9.06
N TYR A 208 21.97 -2.24 -8.91
CA TYR A 208 22.89 -2.44 -10.05
C TYR A 208 22.81 -3.86 -10.65
N GLU A 209 22.04 -4.76 -10.05
CA GLU A 209 21.76 -6.11 -10.56
C GLU A 209 20.38 -6.22 -11.21
N LEU A 210 19.56 -5.16 -11.13
CA LEU A 210 18.23 -5.07 -11.73
C LEU A 210 18.31 -4.56 -13.17
#